data_53fab769c985e49de4b019bd55167621
#
_entry.id   53fab769c985e49de4b019bd55167621
#
_cell.length_a   1.000
_cell.length_b   1.000
_cell.length_c   1.000
_cell.angle_alpha   90.00
_cell.angle_beta   90.00
_cell.angle_gamma   90.00
#
_symmetry.space_group_name_H-M   'P 1'
#
loop_
_entity.id
_entity.type
_entity.pdbx_description
1 polymer ?
#
loop_
_entity_poly.entity_id
_entity_poly.type
_entity_poly.pdbx_seq_one_letter_code
_entity_poly.pdbx_strand_id
1 'polypeptide(L)'
;MYLKQTFLIIALGAMAMTAAAQASIDTQRQYLSGHGCDDMVNWDFYCTGGRNAGKWTKIGVPSCWELQGFGTYQYGRRFYGKATPEGIADEKGKYKYEFTLPQEWEGKQIELVFEAVMTDAKVTINGRKAGNGLHQGGFYRFTYDVSDRIFFGKHKNRLEVEVSKESSNSQVNMAERRADYWNFGGIFRPVFIVAKPAQNINRVAIDAKGDGHFMADCYLNRA
;
A
#
# COMPACT_ATOMS: atom_id res chain seq x y z
N MET A 1 -2.19 -41.82 50.82
CA MET A 1 -3.02 -41.70 49.61
C MET A 1 -3.15 -40.24 49.19
N TYR A 2 -2.05 -39.48 49.12
CA TYR A 2 -2.06 -38.00 48.80
C TYR A 2 -1.05 -37.60 47.75
N LEU A 3 -0.35 -38.54 47.09
CA LEU A 3 0.71 -38.20 46.10
C LEU A 3 0.21 -38.12 44.63
N LYS A 4 -1.00 -38.55 44.31
CA LYS A 4 -1.51 -38.57 42.91
C LYS A 4 -2.20 -37.30 42.44
N GLN A 5 -2.66 -36.44 43.37
CA GLN A 5 -3.36 -35.20 42.97
C GLN A 5 -2.47 -34.03 42.66
N THR A 6 -1.24 -33.98 43.21
CA THR A 6 -0.31 -32.86 43.00
C THR A 6 0.33 -32.90 41.62
N PHE A 7 0.53 -34.07 41.02
CA PHE A 7 1.11 -34.22 39.67
C PHE A 7 0.14 -33.81 38.54
N LEU A 8 -1.18 -33.96 38.77
CA LEU A 8 -2.19 -33.62 37.77
C LEU A 8 -2.36 -32.10 37.61
N ILE A 9 -2.22 -31.34 38.69
CA ILE A 9 -2.33 -29.86 38.68
C ILE A 9 -1.11 -29.23 37.99
N ILE A 10 0.08 -29.77 38.16
CA ILE A 10 1.31 -29.27 37.50
C ILE A 10 1.29 -29.56 35.99
N ALA A 11 0.73 -30.72 35.58
CA ALA A 11 0.62 -31.04 34.15
C ALA A 11 -0.44 -30.16 33.44
N LEU A 12 -1.55 -29.82 34.09
CA LEU A 12 -2.56 -28.89 33.54
C LEU A 12 -2.02 -27.43 33.47
N GLY A 13 -1.24 -27.02 34.46
CA GLY A 13 -0.61 -25.68 34.47
C GLY A 13 0.43 -25.52 33.37
N ALA A 14 1.21 -26.56 33.07
CA ALA A 14 2.20 -26.54 31.99
C ALA A 14 1.56 -26.56 30.59
N MET A 15 0.43 -27.26 30.40
CA MET A 15 -0.32 -27.23 29.13
C MET A 15 -1.02 -25.88 28.86
N ALA A 16 -1.47 -25.18 29.90
CA ALA A 16 -2.10 -23.87 29.75
C ALA A 16 -1.05 -22.78 29.39
N MET A 17 0.20 -22.90 29.83
CA MET A 17 1.26 -21.94 29.49
C MET A 17 1.79 -22.13 28.08
N THR A 18 1.73 -23.32 27.48
CA THR A 18 2.18 -23.54 26.10
C THR A 18 1.17 -23.07 25.05
N ALA A 19 -0.11 -22.96 25.37
CA ALA A 19 -1.15 -22.44 24.46
C ALA A 19 -1.14 -20.91 24.30
N ALA A 20 -0.57 -20.17 25.26
CA ALA A 20 -0.52 -18.71 25.22
C ALA A 20 0.70 -18.14 24.44
N ALA A 21 1.66 -18.97 24.06
CA ALA A 21 2.94 -18.53 23.47
C ALA A 21 3.00 -18.69 21.94
N GLN A 22 1.94 -19.17 21.29
CA GLN A 22 1.92 -19.30 19.83
C GLN A 22 1.20 -18.10 19.20
N ALA A 23 1.72 -16.89 19.44
CA ALA A 23 1.39 -15.75 18.59
C ALA A 23 1.70 -16.15 17.15
N SER A 24 0.73 -16.06 16.26
CA SER A 24 0.86 -16.54 14.88
C SER A 24 2.13 -15.96 14.25
N ILE A 25 3.05 -16.84 13.87
CA ILE A 25 4.28 -16.51 13.15
C ILE A 25 3.97 -16.16 11.67
N ASP A 26 2.68 -16.20 11.28
CA ASP A 26 2.26 -16.00 9.91
C ASP A 26 2.20 -14.53 9.54
N THR A 27 2.62 -14.24 8.32
CA THR A 27 2.37 -12.97 7.66
C THR A 27 0.89 -12.90 7.25
N GLN A 28 0.21 -11.85 7.68
CA GLN A 28 -1.21 -11.62 7.40
C GLN A 28 -1.39 -10.39 6.52
N ARG A 29 -2.50 -10.33 5.77
CA ARG A 29 -2.80 -9.22 4.88
C ARG A 29 -4.25 -8.78 5.02
N GLN A 30 -4.47 -7.46 5.01
CA GLN A 30 -5.79 -6.83 4.91
C GLN A 30 -5.81 -5.84 3.77
N TYR A 31 -6.69 -6.07 2.79
CA TYR A 31 -6.89 -5.12 1.70
C TYR A 31 -7.68 -3.90 2.19
N LEU A 32 -7.23 -2.71 1.78
CA LEU A 32 -7.91 -1.42 2.00
C LEU A 32 -8.69 -0.99 0.75
N SER A 33 -8.31 -1.52 -0.39
CA SER A 33 -8.99 -1.38 -1.68
C SER A 33 -9.55 -2.74 -2.15
N GLY A 34 -10.20 -2.76 -3.31
CA GLY A 34 -10.43 -4.00 -4.03
C GLY A 34 -9.15 -4.60 -4.61
N HIS A 35 -9.27 -5.79 -5.22
CA HIS A 35 -8.17 -6.50 -5.89
C HIS A 35 -8.01 -6.06 -7.36
N GLY A 36 -9.03 -5.44 -7.94
CA GLY A 36 -9.07 -4.99 -9.32
C GLY A 36 -10.29 -4.10 -9.60
N CYS A 37 -10.52 -3.83 -10.88
CA CYS A 37 -11.62 -2.98 -11.33
C CYS A 37 -13.01 -3.60 -11.11
N ASP A 38 -13.11 -4.91 -10.87
CA ASP A 38 -14.38 -5.62 -10.72
C ASP A 38 -14.86 -5.70 -9.26
N ASP A 39 -14.00 -5.38 -8.28
CA ASP A 39 -14.31 -5.45 -6.85
C ASP A 39 -13.86 -4.18 -6.08
N MET A 40 -13.94 -3.02 -6.72
CA MET A 40 -13.49 -1.74 -6.15
C MET A 40 -14.14 -1.42 -4.81
N VAL A 41 -13.38 -0.82 -3.89
CA VAL A 41 -13.85 -0.27 -2.61
C VAL A 41 -13.96 1.25 -2.70
N ASN A 42 -15.08 1.81 -2.24
CA ASN A 42 -15.33 3.25 -2.29
C ASN A 42 -14.50 4.00 -1.24
N TRP A 43 -13.67 4.94 -1.70
CA TRP A 43 -12.94 5.90 -0.88
C TRP A 43 -13.50 7.31 -1.05
N ASP A 44 -13.29 8.21 -0.08
CA ASP A 44 -13.51 9.64 -0.29
C ASP A 44 -12.49 10.17 -1.28
N PHE A 45 -12.97 11.00 -2.22
CA PHE A 45 -12.16 11.49 -3.32
C PHE A 45 -12.44 12.96 -3.64
N TYR A 46 -11.37 13.69 -3.96
CA TYR A 46 -11.45 15.07 -4.45
C TYR A 46 -10.49 15.22 -5.63
N CYS A 47 -11.02 15.65 -6.79
CA CYS A 47 -10.21 15.99 -7.96
C CYS A 47 -9.98 17.50 -8.02
N THR A 48 -8.76 17.95 -8.32
CA THR A 48 -8.43 19.38 -8.34
C THR A 48 -8.77 20.07 -9.65
N GLY A 49 -8.94 19.32 -10.76
CA GLY A 49 -9.20 19.88 -12.08
C GLY A 49 -9.98 18.92 -12.98
N GLY A 50 -10.41 19.41 -14.12
CA GLY A 50 -11.14 18.63 -15.12
C GLY A 50 -12.59 18.31 -14.71
N ARG A 51 -13.14 17.21 -15.23
CA ARG A 51 -14.53 16.80 -14.98
C ARG A 51 -14.75 16.49 -13.51
N ASN A 52 -15.92 16.89 -13.00
CA ASN A 52 -16.39 16.64 -11.63
C ASN A 52 -15.41 17.08 -10.52
N ALA A 53 -14.51 18.04 -10.81
CA ALA A 53 -13.55 18.59 -9.88
C ALA A 53 -14.18 19.50 -8.82
N GLY A 54 -13.39 19.87 -7.80
CA GLY A 54 -13.71 20.94 -6.84
C GLY A 54 -14.61 20.54 -5.68
N LYS A 55 -14.99 19.27 -5.55
CA LYS A 55 -15.83 18.76 -4.44
C LYS A 55 -15.40 17.38 -3.99
N TRP A 56 -15.62 17.09 -2.70
CA TRP A 56 -15.48 15.76 -2.16
C TRP A 56 -16.63 14.86 -2.62
N THR A 57 -16.30 13.65 -3.01
CA THR A 57 -17.21 12.61 -3.49
C THR A 57 -16.67 11.23 -3.15
N LYS A 58 -17.17 10.19 -3.79
CA LYS A 58 -16.64 8.82 -3.70
C LYS A 58 -16.06 8.39 -5.03
N ILE A 59 -15.04 7.54 -4.96
CA ILE A 59 -14.43 6.86 -6.11
C ILE A 59 -14.14 5.40 -5.75
N GLY A 60 -14.31 4.49 -6.70
CA GLY A 60 -13.87 3.11 -6.56
C GLY A 60 -12.34 3.00 -6.64
N VAL A 61 -11.72 2.29 -5.70
CA VAL A 61 -10.27 2.00 -5.67
C VAL A 61 -10.08 0.48 -5.66
N PRO A 62 -9.22 -0.09 -6.54
CA PRO A 62 -8.30 0.59 -7.46
C PRO A 62 -8.98 1.04 -8.76
N SER A 63 -8.62 2.23 -9.24
CA SER A 63 -9.06 2.71 -10.56
C SER A 63 -8.24 3.93 -11.03
N CYS A 64 -8.31 4.19 -12.35
CA CYS A 64 -7.95 5.50 -12.89
C CYS A 64 -9.15 6.43 -12.75
N TRP A 65 -8.96 7.64 -12.24
CA TRP A 65 -10.09 8.55 -12.00
C TRP A 65 -10.81 9.02 -13.27
N GLU A 66 -10.10 9.05 -14.41
CA GLU A 66 -10.71 9.42 -15.70
C GLU A 66 -11.77 8.41 -16.15
N LEU A 67 -11.56 7.12 -15.86
CA LEU A 67 -12.51 6.06 -16.18
C LEU A 67 -13.73 6.06 -15.23
N GLN A 68 -13.62 6.74 -14.08
CA GLN A 68 -14.70 6.99 -13.14
C GLN A 68 -15.40 8.35 -13.39
N GLY A 69 -15.05 9.03 -14.49
CA GLY A 69 -15.69 10.30 -14.90
C GLY A 69 -15.09 11.57 -14.29
N PHE A 70 -13.90 11.50 -13.70
CA PHE A 70 -13.21 12.66 -13.12
C PHE A 70 -12.04 13.13 -13.99
N GLY A 71 -11.52 14.31 -13.68
CA GLY A 71 -10.31 14.82 -14.29
C GLY A 71 -10.39 15.03 -15.80
N THR A 72 -9.26 15.08 -16.44
CA THR A 72 -9.13 15.33 -17.88
C THR A 72 -8.67 14.06 -18.60
N TYR A 73 -9.52 13.54 -19.47
CA TYR A 73 -9.24 12.40 -20.32
C TYR A 73 -8.39 12.84 -21.50
N GLN A 74 -7.08 12.70 -21.40
CA GLN A 74 -6.12 13.27 -22.36
C GLN A 74 -5.19 12.20 -22.94
N TYR A 75 -5.02 12.25 -24.28
CA TYR A 75 -4.09 11.41 -25.01
C TYR A 75 -2.66 11.99 -24.97
N GLY A 76 -1.67 11.15 -24.68
CA GLY A 76 -0.28 11.54 -24.48
C GLY A 76 0.49 11.79 -25.78
N ARG A 77 0.01 12.69 -26.66
CA ARG A 77 0.62 12.99 -27.97
C ARG A 77 2.04 13.58 -27.94
N ARG A 78 2.68 13.62 -26.79
CA ARG A 78 4.01 14.23 -26.68
C ARG A 78 5.10 13.55 -27.49
N PHE A 79 4.89 12.32 -27.91
CA PHE A 79 5.90 11.62 -28.66
C PHE A 79 6.09 12.18 -30.09
N TYR A 80 5.13 12.90 -30.65
CA TYR A 80 5.27 13.65 -31.88
C TYR A 80 5.86 15.08 -31.72
N GLY A 81 6.30 15.44 -30.53
CA GLY A 81 6.82 16.80 -30.25
C GLY A 81 5.75 17.89 -30.26
N LYS A 82 4.48 17.56 -30.41
CA LYS A 82 3.37 18.53 -30.41
C LYS A 82 2.73 18.58 -29.03
N ALA A 83 2.72 19.77 -28.42
CA ALA A 83 1.86 20.03 -27.28
C ALA A 83 0.39 19.84 -27.68
N THR A 84 -0.45 19.32 -26.79
CA THR A 84 -1.90 19.36 -27.00
C THR A 84 -2.35 20.82 -26.94
N PRO A 85 -3.35 21.24 -27.75
CA PRO A 85 -3.87 22.61 -27.72
C PRO A 85 -4.34 23.07 -26.33
N GLU A 86 -4.77 22.12 -25.49
CA GLU A 86 -5.30 22.37 -24.15
C GLU A 86 -4.21 22.32 -23.04
N GLY A 87 -2.92 22.15 -23.40
CA GLY A 87 -1.83 21.99 -22.45
C GLY A 87 -1.79 20.58 -21.84
N ILE A 88 -1.06 20.46 -20.72
CA ILE A 88 -0.90 19.19 -20.01
C ILE A 88 -1.86 19.16 -18.84
N ALA A 89 -2.69 18.12 -18.79
CA ALA A 89 -3.53 17.86 -17.61
C ALA A 89 -2.65 17.39 -16.44
N ASP A 90 -2.55 18.21 -15.40
CA ASP A 90 -1.73 17.98 -14.21
C ASP A 90 -2.53 17.94 -12.92
N GLU A 91 -3.85 17.69 -13.02
CA GLU A 91 -4.72 17.59 -11.86
C GLU A 91 -4.24 16.56 -10.84
N LYS A 92 -4.67 16.78 -9.59
CA LYS A 92 -4.39 15.90 -8.47
C LYS A 92 -5.66 15.24 -7.95
N GLY A 93 -5.52 14.00 -7.54
CA GLY A 93 -6.54 13.27 -6.77
C GLY A 93 -6.16 13.24 -5.29
N LYS A 94 -7.09 13.65 -4.41
CA LYS A 94 -6.94 13.49 -2.96
C LYS A 94 -7.88 12.41 -2.47
N TYR A 95 -7.34 11.42 -1.78
CA TYR A 95 -8.08 10.26 -1.29
C TYR A 95 -8.08 10.23 0.22
N LYS A 96 -9.18 9.73 0.82
CA LYS A 96 -9.27 9.42 2.25
C LYS A 96 -9.96 8.09 2.44
N TYR A 97 -9.45 7.30 3.37
CA TYR A 97 -10.04 6.03 3.76
C TYR A 97 -9.85 5.78 5.25
N GLU A 98 -10.90 5.29 5.92
CA GLU A 98 -10.85 4.89 7.32
C GLU A 98 -10.95 3.38 7.43
N PHE A 99 -10.13 2.77 8.29
CA PHE A 99 -10.10 1.33 8.52
C PHE A 99 -9.67 1.00 9.95
N THR A 100 -9.92 -0.22 10.38
CA THR A 100 -9.43 -0.79 11.65
C THR A 100 -8.50 -1.95 11.35
N LEU A 101 -7.57 -2.24 12.27
CA LEU A 101 -6.73 -3.43 12.22
C LEU A 101 -7.01 -4.34 13.40
N PRO A 102 -6.87 -5.66 13.25
CA PRO A 102 -7.05 -6.62 14.32
C PRO A 102 -6.13 -6.32 15.51
N GLN A 103 -6.65 -6.49 16.75
CA GLN A 103 -5.89 -6.27 17.98
C GLN A 103 -4.67 -7.19 18.07
N GLU A 104 -4.78 -8.42 17.56
CA GLU A 104 -3.72 -9.42 17.54
C GLU A 104 -2.53 -9.09 16.62
N TRP A 105 -2.63 -8.00 15.85
CA TRP A 105 -1.51 -7.49 15.05
C TRP A 105 -0.59 -6.54 15.83
N GLU A 106 -0.98 -6.15 17.03
CA GLU A 106 -0.12 -5.33 17.89
C GLU A 106 1.21 -6.03 18.19
N GLY A 107 2.31 -5.30 18.07
CA GLY A 107 3.67 -5.86 18.20
C GLY A 107 4.24 -6.49 16.93
N LYS A 108 3.46 -6.66 15.86
CA LYS A 108 3.97 -7.07 14.53
C LYS A 108 4.58 -5.86 13.81
N GLN A 109 5.39 -6.13 12.78
CA GLN A 109 5.79 -5.12 11.81
C GLN A 109 4.63 -4.88 10.84
N ILE A 110 4.19 -3.63 10.73
CA ILE A 110 3.04 -3.24 9.89
C ILE A 110 3.52 -2.44 8.68
N GLU A 111 3.29 -2.98 7.50
CA GLU A 111 3.62 -2.33 6.24
C GLU A 111 2.36 -1.93 5.48
N LEU A 112 2.31 -0.67 5.03
CA LEU A 112 1.33 -0.17 4.08
C LEU A 112 1.91 -0.30 2.67
N VAL A 113 1.23 -1.07 1.82
CA VAL A 113 1.69 -1.42 0.47
C VAL A 113 0.77 -0.82 -0.57
N PHE A 114 1.37 -0.16 -1.56
CA PHE A 114 0.74 0.24 -2.80
C PHE A 114 1.36 -0.56 -3.95
N GLU A 115 0.55 -1.27 -4.72
CA GLU A 115 1.04 -2.02 -5.89
C GLU A 115 1.43 -1.10 -7.05
N ALA A 116 0.76 0.03 -7.21
CA ALA A 116 1.15 1.14 -8.08
C ALA A 116 0.18 2.33 -7.96
N VAL A 117 0.67 3.53 -8.25
CA VAL A 117 -0.09 4.79 -8.27
C VAL A 117 0.42 5.66 -9.41
N MET A 118 -0.44 6.22 -10.24
CA MET A 118 -0.07 7.16 -11.32
C MET A 118 -0.27 8.60 -10.88
N THR A 119 0.84 9.39 -10.67
CA THR A 119 2.25 9.04 -10.82
C THR A 119 3.01 9.31 -9.54
N ASP A 120 2.97 10.54 -9.02
CA ASP A 120 3.56 10.89 -7.73
C ASP A 120 2.54 10.67 -6.61
N ALA A 121 2.97 10.12 -5.47
CA ALA A 121 2.13 9.92 -4.32
C ALA A 121 2.74 10.47 -3.03
N LYS A 122 1.94 11.29 -2.30
CA LYS A 122 2.19 11.68 -0.91
C LYS A 122 1.22 10.93 -0.02
N VAL A 123 1.73 10.19 0.93
CA VAL A 123 0.93 9.33 1.81
C VAL A 123 1.08 9.77 3.26
N THR A 124 -0.05 9.93 3.94
CA THR A 124 -0.11 10.15 5.38
C THR A 124 -1.03 9.13 6.03
N ILE A 125 -0.68 8.72 7.24
CA ILE A 125 -1.52 7.86 8.08
C ILE A 125 -1.61 8.49 9.46
N ASN A 126 -2.85 8.63 9.95
CA ASN A 126 -3.13 9.26 11.25
C ASN A 126 -2.47 10.65 11.41
N GLY A 127 -2.46 11.45 10.31
CA GLY A 127 -1.87 12.78 10.26
C GLY A 127 -0.34 12.83 10.17
N ARG A 128 0.36 11.69 10.15
CA ARG A 128 1.82 11.59 10.04
C ARG A 128 2.22 11.07 8.65
N LYS A 129 3.31 11.60 8.07
CA LYS A 129 3.83 11.08 6.78
C LYS A 129 4.16 9.59 6.90
N ALA A 130 3.72 8.80 5.92
CA ALA A 130 3.98 7.36 5.92
C ALA A 130 5.47 7.02 5.67
N GLY A 131 6.14 7.83 4.85
CA GLY A 131 7.56 7.66 4.53
C GLY A 131 8.32 8.98 4.51
N ASN A 132 9.61 8.93 4.17
CA ASN A 132 10.50 10.09 4.22
C ASN A 132 10.42 11.00 2.99
N GLY A 133 9.65 10.63 1.96
CA GLY A 133 9.62 11.39 0.72
C GLY A 133 8.37 11.17 -0.11
N LEU A 134 8.39 11.81 -1.27
CA LEU A 134 7.44 11.65 -2.33
C LEU A 134 7.76 10.35 -3.08
N HIS A 135 6.78 9.45 -3.25
CA HIS A 135 6.91 8.37 -4.21
C HIS A 135 6.76 8.93 -5.63
N GLN A 136 7.60 8.47 -6.54
CA GLN A 136 7.58 8.86 -7.96
C GLN A 136 7.68 7.62 -8.83
N GLY A 137 6.88 7.58 -9.90
CA GLY A 137 6.82 6.47 -10.84
C GLY A 137 5.53 5.65 -10.73
N GLY A 138 4.88 5.45 -11.89
CA GLY A 138 3.52 4.91 -11.96
C GLY A 138 3.43 3.38 -11.92
N PHE A 139 4.55 2.64 -12.11
CA PHE A 139 4.50 1.20 -12.35
C PHE A 139 5.20 0.36 -11.29
N TYR A 140 5.59 0.96 -10.17
CA TYR A 140 6.36 0.34 -9.11
C TYR A 140 5.52 0.11 -7.87
N ARG A 141 5.69 -1.07 -7.25
CA ARG A 141 5.24 -1.30 -5.87
C ARG A 141 6.11 -0.47 -4.93
N PHE A 142 5.49 0.16 -3.96
CA PHE A 142 6.18 0.82 -2.85
C PHE A 142 5.51 0.52 -1.53
N THR A 143 6.32 0.56 -0.47
CA THR A 143 5.92 0.10 0.86
C THR A 143 6.43 1.08 1.91
N TYR A 144 5.62 1.31 2.93
CA TYR A 144 5.98 2.11 4.10
C TYR A 144 5.82 1.27 5.37
N ASP A 145 6.85 1.22 6.21
CA ASP A 145 6.70 0.75 7.59
C ASP A 145 5.93 1.81 8.37
N VAL A 146 4.75 1.43 8.87
CA VAL A 146 3.84 2.30 9.61
C VAL A 146 3.59 1.81 11.03
N SER A 147 4.40 0.87 11.51
CA SER A 147 4.25 0.21 12.82
C SER A 147 4.13 1.18 13.99
N ASP A 148 4.85 2.33 13.94
CA ASP A 148 4.89 3.35 15.00
C ASP A 148 3.75 4.38 14.93
N ARG A 149 2.82 4.25 13.96
CA ARG A 149 1.79 5.27 13.69
C ARG A 149 0.42 4.69 13.39
N ILE A 150 0.22 3.41 13.69
CA ILE A 150 -1.03 2.67 13.46
C ILE A 150 -1.71 2.33 14.79
N PHE A 151 -3.02 2.25 14.79
CA PHE A 151 -3.84 1.85 15.92
C PHE A 151 -4.50 0.50 15.64
N PHE A 152 -4.76 -0.28 16.71
CA PHE A 152 -5.33 -1.61 16.66
C PHE A 152 -6.69 -1.70 17.35
N GLY A 153 -7.40 -2.79 17.12
CA GLY A 153 -8.71 -3.08 17.71
C GLY A 153 -9.79 -2.16 17.17
N LYS A 154 -10.54 -1.52 18.06
CA LYS A 154 -11.69 -0.67 17.71
C LYS A 154 -11.29 0.73 17.22
N HIS A 155 -10.03 1.09 17.33
CA HIS A 155 -9.54 2.41 16.93
C HIS A 155 -9.41 2.50 15.41
N LYS A 156 -10.00 3.55 14.84
CA LYS A 156 -9.91 3.83 13.40
C LYS A 156 -8.57 4.43 13.05
N ASN A 157 -8.02 3.96 11.95
CA ASN A 157 -6.89 4.57 11.27
C ASN A 157 -7.41 5.35 10.07
N ARG A 158 -6.77 6.49 9.78
CA ARG A 158 -7.09 7.34 8.64
C ARG A 158 -5.92 7.41 7.69
N LEU A 159 -6.12 6.87 6.49
CA LEU A 159 -5.21 6.97 5.37
C LEU A 159 -5.61 8.16 4.49
N GLU A 160 -4.64 9.02 4.16
CA GLU A 160 -4.82 10.10 3.20
C GLU A 160 -3.71 10.00 2.15
N VAL A 161 -4.10 10.09 0.87
CA VAL A 161 -3.17 10.01 -0.26
C VAL A 161 -3.45 11.18 -1.20
N GLU A 162 -2.41 11.94 -1.53
CA GLU A 162 -2.44 12.91 -2.63
C GLU A 162 -1.66 12.32 -3.80
N VAL A 163 -2.33 12.16 -4.94
CA VAL A 163 -1.77 11.64 -6.18
C VAL A 163 -1.69 12.75 -7.21
N SER A 164 -0.52 12.98 -7.79
CA SER A 164 -0.35 13.89 -8.92
C SER A 164 -0.27 13.10 -10.22
N LYS A 165 -1.03 13.51 -11.22
CA LYS A 165 -1.08 12.86 -12.54
C LYS A 165 0.26 12.96 -13.26
N GLU A 166 0.85 14.16 -13.28
CA GLU A 166 2.22 14.38 -13.74
C GLU A 166 3.20 14.26 -12.57
N SER A 167 4.36 13.67 -12.83
CA SER A 167 5.43 13.64 -11.84
C SER A 167 6.12 15.00 -11.73
N SER A 168 6.54 15.36 -10.52
CA SER A 168 7.44 16.48 -10.29
C SER A 168 8.87 16.22 -10.82
N ASN A 169 9.16 14.98 -11.21
CA ASN A 169 10.42 14.57 -11.84
C ASN A 169 10.24 14.46 -13.36
N SER A 170 10.92 15.34 -14.10
CA SER A 170 10.85 15.39 -15.58
C SER A 170 11.31 14.10 -16.25
N GLN A 171 12.26 13.36 -15.65
CA GLN A 171 12.75 12.09 -16.20
C GLN A 171 11.69 10.99 -16.09
N VAL A 172 10.92 10.96 -14.99
CA VAL A 172 9.77 10.06 -14.83
C VAL A 172 8.73 10.38 -15.91
N ASN A 173 8.38 11.65 -16.11
CA ASN A 173 7.44 12.04 -17.15
C ASN A 173 7.94 11.66 -18.55
N MET A 174 9.25 11.80 -18.81
CA MET A 174 9.84 11.39 -20.09
C MET A 174 9.71 9.88 -20.31
N ALA A 175 9.95 9.08 -19.28
CA ALA A 175 9.93 7.62 -19.36
C ALA A 175 8.51 7.04 -19.40
N GLU A 176 7.56 7.62 -18.64
CA GLU A 176 6.28 6.99 -18.35
C GLU A 176 5.05 7.73 -18.89
N ARG A 177 5.19 9.03 -19.30
CA ARG A 177 4.04 9.87 -19.70
C ARG A 177 4.09 10.35 -21.14
N ARG A 178 5.19 10.09 -21.86
CA ARG A 178 5.45 10.55 -23.23
C ARG A 178 5.47 9.40 -24.23
N ALA A 179 4.31 8.81 -24.48
CA ALA A 179 4.16 7.74 -25.46
C ALA A 179 2.76 7.73 -26.07
N ASP A 180 2.52 6.79 -26.96
CA ASP A 180 1.29 6.64 -27.74
C ASP A 180 0.21 5.93 -26.92
N TYR A 181 -0.21 6.56 -25.80
CA TYR A 181 -1.28 6.07 -24.93
C TYR A 181 -1.99 7.22 -24.19
N TRP A 182 -3.11 6.90 -23.56
CA TRP A 182 -3.84 7.82 -22.70
C TRP A 182 -3.12 7.99 -21.35
N ASN A 183 -2.94 9.24 -20.92
CA ASN A 183 -2.36 9.56 -19.63
C ASN A 183 -3.45 9.52 -18.55
N PHE A 184 -3.43 8.49 -17.74
CA PHE A 184 -4.31 8.33 -16.61
C PHE A 184 -3.67 8.78 -15.30
N GLY A 185 -4.51 9.06 -14.29
CA GLY A 185 -4.10 9.30 -12.92
C GLY A 185 -4.90 8.43 -11.94
N GLY A 186 -4.34 8.18 -10.77
CA GLY A 186 -5.06 7.50 -9.71
C GLY A 186 -4.33 6.35 -9.04
N ILE A 187 -4.98 5.80 -8.04
CA ILE A 187 -4.57 4.55 -7.37
C ILE A 187 -5.18 3.40 -8.18
N PHE A 188 -4.46 2.93 -9.20
CA PHE A 188 -5.00 2.00 -10.19
C PHE A 188 -4.69 0.52 -9.91
N ARG A 189 -3.89 0.25 -8.88
CA ARG A 189 -3.62 -1.10 -8.37
C ARG A 189 -3.92 -1.20 -6.87
N PRO A 190 -4.03 -2.42 -6.32
CA PRO A 190 -4.42 -2.64 -4.94
C PRO A 190 -3.58 -1.92 -3.89
N VAL A 191 -4.25 -1.57 -2.79
CA VAL A 191 -3.65 -1.04 -1.56
C VAL A 191 -4.00 -1.97 -0.41
N PHE A 192 -3.02 -2.36 0.39
CA PHE A 192 -3.23 -3.25 1.52
C PHE A 192 -2.22 -3.05 2.65
N ILE A 193 -2.57 -3.53 3.82
CA ILE A 193 -1.68 -3.66 4.97
C ILE A 193 -1.14 -5.09 5.02
N VAL A 194 0.15 -5.22 5.35
CA VAL A 194 0.80 -6.49 5.67
C VAL A 194 1.27 -6.45 7.11
N ALA A 195 0.87 -7.42 7.92
CA ALA A 195 1.36 -7.64 9.27
C ALA A 195 2.34 -8.82 9.27
N LYS A 196 3.61 -8.55 9.45
CA LYS A 196 4.70 -9.53 9.52
C LYS A 196 5.04 -9.83 10.98
N PRO A 197 5.54 -11.02 11.31
CA PRO A 197 6.13 -11.26 12.63
C PRO A 197 7.17 -10.18 12.98
N ALA A 198 7.35 -9.90 14.28
CA ALA A 198 8.31 -8.90 14.74
C ALA A 198 9.75 -9.21 14.29
N GLN A 199 10.08 -10.50 14.18
CA GLN A 199 11.29 -10.98 13.51
C GLN A 199 10.90 -11.67 12.21
N ASN A 200 11.41 -11.18 11.10
CA ASN A 200 11.09 -11.70 9.78
C ASN A 200 12.25 -11.55 8.81
N ILE A 201 12.18 -12.26 7.70
CA ILE A 201 13.08 -12.07 6.56
C ILE A 201 12.61 -10.83 5.80
N ASN A 202 13.42 -9.79 5.80
CA ASN A 202 13.12 -8.54 5.10
C ASN A 202 13.39 -8.64 3.59
N ARG A 203 14.49 -9.35 3.23
CA ARG A 203 14.89 -9.53 1.83
C ARG A 203 15.68 -10.82 1.66
N VAL A 204 15.53 -11.45 0.51
CA VAL A 204 16.40 -12.54 0.05
C VAL A 204 17.05 -12.09 -1.26
N ALA A 205 18.40 -12.18 -1.33
CA ALA A 205 19.14 -12.02 -2.57
C ALA A 205 19.57 -13.42 -3.05
N ILE A 206 19.17 -13.78 -4.27
CA ILE A 206 19.40 -15.11 -4.84
C ILE A 206 20.40 -14.98 -5.99
N ASP A 207 21.46 -15.82 -5.96
CA ASP A 207 22.37 -16.07 -7.08
C ASP A 207 22.23 -17.55 -7.48
N ALA A 208 21.61 -17.79 -8.64
CA ALA A 208 21.39 -19.12 -9.21
C ALA A 208 22.05 -19.19 -10.60
N LYS A 209 22.92 -20.20 -10.82
CA LYS A 209 23.70 -20.36 -12.04
C LYS A 209 23.26 -21.59 -12.85
N GLY A 210 23.54 -21.56 -14.15
CA GLY A 210 23.16 -22.64 -15.07
C GLY A 210 23.84 -23.99 -14.82
N ASP A 211 24.93 -24.01 -14.05
CA ASP A 211 25.64 -25.20 -13.61
C ASP A 211 25.02 -25.88 -12.36
N GLY A 212 23.92 -25.31 -11.82
CA GLY A 212 23.23 -25.79 -10.63
C GLY A 212 23.74 -25.18 -9.33
N HIS A 213 24.73 -24.28 -9.37
CA HIS A 213 25.14 -23.54 -8.18
C HIS A 213 24.03 -22.60 -7.73
N PHE A 214 23.68 -22.66 -6.42
CA PHE A 214 22.65 -21.82 -5.81
C PHE A 214 23.16 -21.22 -4.51
N MET A 215 23.04 -19.91 -4.38
CA MET A 215 23.34 -19.18 -3.14
C MET A 215 22.20 -18.21 -2.83
N ALA A 216 21.85 -18.05 -1.55
CA ALA A 216 20.84 -17.13 -1.10
C ALA A 216 21.29 -16.41 0.18
N ASP A 217 21.38 -15.09 0.13
CA ASP A 217 21.59 -14.24 1.30
C ASP A 217 20.25 -13.79 1.88
N CYS A 218 19.98 -14.18 3.13
CA CYS A 218 18.76 -13.81 3.85
C CYS A 218 19.04 -12.62 4.78
N TYR A 219 18.36 -11.50 4.55
CA TYR A 219 18.46 -10.29 5.37
C TYR A 219 17.29 -10.25 6.34
N LEU A 220 17.60 -10.27 7.63
CA LEU A 220 16.60 -10.17 8.70
C LEU A 220 16.33 -8.69 9.02
N ASN A 221 15.10 -8.37 9.45
CA ASN A 221 14.73 -7.01 9.87
C ASN A 221 15.31 -6.66 11.26
N ARG A 222 15.58 -7.66 12.08
CA ARG A 222 16.22 -7.57 13.40
C ARG A 222 17.18 -8.73 13.57
N ALA A 223 18.36 -8.44 14.08
CA ALA A 223 19.33 -9.45 14.50
C ALA A 223 19.00 -9.97 15.90
#